data_a5605d7ac436c5efa208c253f4c85d71
#
_entry.id   a5605d7ac436c5efa208c253f4c85d71
#
_cell.length_a   1.000
_cell.length_b   1.000
_cell.length_c   1.000
_cell.angle_alpha   90.00
_cell.angle_beta   90.00
_cell.angle_gamma   90.00
#
_symmetry.space_group_name_H-M   'P 1'
#
loop_
_entity.id
_entity.type
_entity.pdbx_description
1 polymer ?
#
loop_
_entity_poly.entity_id
_entity_poly.type
_entity_poly.pdbx_seq_one_letter_code
_entity_poly.pdbx_strand_id
1 'polypeptide(L)'
;MATWRCVQQCGACCHLDPADRPDLDQYLAGEELQLYLSLVGEDGWCINFDRPTRTCKIYPDRPRFCRVQADVFEDLYGIEPEELNDFAIECCRQQIDGVYGNLSPEMEHFDREIS
;
A
#
# COMPACT_ATOMS: atom_id res chain seq x y z
N MET A 1 -16.34 -6.26 -14.49
CA MET A 1 -14.98 -6.68 -14.11
C MET A 1 -14.36 -5.60 -13.24
N ALA A 2 -13.71 -5.99 -12.14
CA ALA A 2 -13.11 -5.03 -11.22
C ALA A 2 -11.89 -4.34 -11.87
N THR A 3 -11.77 -3.04 -11.63
CA THR A 3 -10.62 -2.25 -12.10
C THR A 3 -10.00 -1.56 -10.90
N TRP A 4 -8.70 -1.80 -10.69
CA TRP A 4 -7.99 -1.21 -9.55
C TRP A 4 -7.95 0.31 -9.66
N ARG A 5 -8.13 0.96 -8.51
CA ARG A 5 -7.81 2.37 -8.30
C ARG A 5 -7.51 2.58 -6.82
N CYS A 6 -6.78 3.65 -6.52
CA CYS A 6 -6.53 4.02 -5.15
C CYS A 6 -7.83 4.55 -4.53
N VAL A 7 -8.29 3.88 -3.49
CA VAL A 7 -9.52 4.27 -2.79
C VAL A 7 -9.15 5.23 -1.67
N GLN A 8 -9.61 6.48 -1.78
CA GLN A 8 -9.33 7.49 -0.77
C GLN A 8 -9.95 7.11 0.57
N GLN A 9 -9.30 7.51 1.66
CA GLN A 9 -9.71 7.24 3.03
C GLN A 9 -9.59 5.76 3.44
N CYS A 10 -8.98 4.92 2.62
CA CYS A 10 -8.61 3.55 3.00
C CYS A 10 -7.46 3.57 4.01
N GLY A 11 -6.36 4.21 3.65
CA GLY A 11 -5.19 4.39 4.51
C GLY A 11 -4.41 3.13 4.83
N ALA A 12 -4.84 1.94 4.36
CA ALA A 12 -4.18 0.68 4.70
C ALA A 12 -2.71 0.65 4.25
N CYS A 13 -2.40 1.27 3.10
CA CYS A 13 -1.04 1.32 2.58
C CYS A 13 -0.08 2.17 3.43
N CYS A 14 -0.60 2.95 4.38
CA CYS A 14 0.21 3.71 5.34
C CYS A 14 0.55 2.90 6.58
N HIS A 15 0.07 1.67 6.71
CA HIS A 15 0.49 0.76 7.77
C HIS A 15 1.77 0.07 7.32
N LEU A 16 2.91 0.50 7.87
CA LEU A 16 4.24 0.13 7.40
C LEU A 16 5.01 -0.81 8.31
N ASP A 17 4.42 -1.28 9.40
CA ASP A 17 5.13 -2.06 10.42
C ASP A 17 5.95 -3.19 9.79
N PRO A 18 7.29 -3.19 9.95
CA PRO A 18 8.14 -4.22 9.36
C PRO A 18 7.84 -5.65 9.86
N ALA A 19 7.24 -5.77 11.04
CA ALA A 19 6.84 -7.07 11.57
C ALA A 19 5.81 -7.77 10.68
N ASP A 20 4.98 -6.99 9.96
CA ASP A 20 3.99 -7.52 9.02
C ASP A 20 4.55 -7.72 7.61
N ARG A 21 5.83 -7.38 7.40
CA ARG A 21 6.48 -7.44 6.10
C ARG A 21 7.87 -8.06 6.22
N PRO A 22 7.94 -9.35 6.57
CA PRO A 22 9.24 -10.00 6.83
C PRO A 22 10.16 -10.04 5.61
N ASP A 23 9.59 -9.93 4.39
CA ASP A 23 10.35 -9.97 3.13
C ASP A 23 10.72 -8.58 2.62
N LEU A 24 10.58 -7.54 3.45
CA LEU A 24 10.80 -6.16 3.01
C LEU A 24 12.17 -5.95 2.38
N ASP A 25 13.22 -6.54 2.95
CA ASP A 25 14.58 -6.42 2.47
C ASP A 25 14.83 -7.14 1.15
N GLN A 26 13.90 -7.98 0.70
CA GLN A 26 13.97 -8.64 -0.61
C GLN A 26 13.45 -7.72 -1.72
N TYR A 27 12.61 -6.74 -1.40
CA TYR A 27 12.04 -5.82 -2.37
C TYR A 27 12.72 -4.46 -2.35
N LEU A 28 13.17 -4.01 -1.19
CA LEU A 28 13.81 -2.71 -1.01
C LEU A 28 15.23 -2.90 -0.50
N ALA A 29 16.17 -2.14 -1.03
CA ALA A 29 17.56 -2.23 -0.63
C ALA A 29 18.16 -0.82 -0.57
N GLY A 30 19.27 -0.67 0.17
CA GLY A 30 20.03 0.58 0.25
C GLY A 30 19.19 1.75 0.72
N GLU A 31 19.20 2.82 -0.06
CA GLU A 31 18.53 4.06 0.31
C GLU A 31 17.01 3.93 0.41
N GLU A 32 16.41 3.10 -0.45
CA GLU A 32 14.96 2.89 -0.43
C GLU A 32 14.51 2.19 0.85
N LEU A 33 15.26 1.19 1.28
CA LEU A 33 14.96 0.50 2.53
C LEU A 33 15.10 1.44 3.72
N GLN A 34 16.16 2.25 3.74
CA GLN A 34 16.36 3.23 4.81
C GLN A 34 15.27 4.29 4.82
N LEU A 35 14.85 4.76 3.63
CA LEU A 35 13.75 5.71 3.53
C LEU A 35 12.47 5.11 4.07
N TYR A 36 12.14 3.87 3.68
CA TYR A 36 10.96 3.18 4.19
C TYR A 36 10.97 3.13 5.72
N LEU A 37 12.08 2.66 6.31
CA LEU A 37 12.19 2.53 7.76
C LEU A 37 12.08 3.89 8.47
N SER A 38 12.56 4.96 7.83
CA SER A 38 12.45 6.31 8.40
C SER A 38 11.01 6.83 8.45
N LEU A 39 10.13 6.26 7.63
CA LEU A 39 8.71 6.65 7.59
C LEU A 39 7.87 5.91 8.61
N VAL A 40 8.39 4.82 9.20
CA VAL A 40 7.65 4.01 10.15
C VAL A 40 7.60 4.72 11.51
N GLY A 41 6.40 5.05 11.98
CA GLY A 41 6.20 5.64 13.30
C GLY A 41 6.25 4.58 14.41
N GLU A 42 6.17 5.03 15.66
CA GLU A 42 6.23 4.14 16.82
C GLU A 42 5.12 3.10 16.84
N ASP A 43 3.98 3.42 16.23
CA ASP A 43 2.81 2.54 16.18
C ASP A 43 2.74 1.69 14.90
N GLY A 44 3.78 1.72 14.07
CA GLY A 44 3.82 0.97 12.81
C GLY A 44 3.16 1.67 11.63
N TRP A 45 2.57 2.83 11.85
CA TRP A 45 1.97 3.63 10.78
C TRP A 45 2.97 4.64 10.22
N CYS A 46 2.79 5.00 8.95
CA CYS A 46 3.62 6.03 8.33
C CYS A 46 3.47 7.37 9.06
N ILE A 47 4.57 8.07 9.27
CA ILE A 47 4.57 9.38 9.92
C ILE A 47 3.77 10.42 9.14
N ASN A 48 3.50 10.17 7.85
CA ASN A 48 2.72 11.05 6.98
C ASN A 48 1.24 10.67 6.92
N PHE A 49 0.82 9.67 7.68
CA PHE A 49 -0.58 9.26 7.71
C PHE A 49 -1.40 10.24 8.54
N ASP A 50 -2.45 10.79 7.94
CA ASP A 50 -3.41 11.64 8.65
C ASP A 50 -4.58 10.79 9.13
N ARG A 51 -4.66 10.55 10.43
CA ARG A 51 -5.65 9.66 11.03
C ARG A 51 -7.10 10.14 10.85
N PRO A 52 -7.41 11.44 11.07
CA PRO A 52 -8.78 11.90 10.91
C PRO A 52 -9.35 11.70 9.50
N THR A 53 -8.53 11.91 8.47
CA THR A 53 -8.96 11.79 7.07
C THR A 53 -8.60 10.44 6.46
N ARG A 54 -7.72 9.66 7.10
CA ARG A 54 -7.18 8.39 6.59
C ARG A 54 -6.49 8.57 5.24
N THR A 55 -5.77 9.65 5.09
CA THR A 55 -5.07 9.97 3.84
C THR A 55 -3.59 10.19 4.10
N CYS A 56 -2.79 10.12 3.04
CA CYS A 56 -1.37 10.40 3.09
C CYS A 56 -1.14 11.90 2.93
N LYS A 57 -0.45 12.53 3.88
CA LYS A 57 -0.17 13.98 3.84
C LYS A 57 0.70 14.38 2.66
N ILE A 58 1.53 13.43 2.15
CA ILE A 58 2.42 13.68 1.02
C ILE A 58 1.97 12.92 -0.22
N TYR A 59 0.68 12.69 -0.38
CA TYR A 59 0.14 11.86 -1.46
C TYR A 59 0.75 12.15 -2.84
N PRO A 60 0.86 13.42 -3.28
CA PRO A 60 1.47 13.72 -4.58
C PRO A 60 2.97 13.43 -4.65
N ASP A 61 3.66 13.46 -3.50
CA ASP A 61 5.10 13.30 -3.39
C ASP A 61 5.51 11.98 -2.76
N ARG A 62 4.63 10.97 -2.81
CA ARG A 62 4.92 9.66 -2.22
C ARG A 62 6.18 9.04 -2.84
N PRO A 63 7.01 8.35 -2.02
CA PRO A 63 8.08 7.54 -2.57
C PRO A 63 7.55 6.52 -3.58
N ARG A 64 8.39 6.06 -4.49
CA ARG A 64 7.94 5.15 -5.54
C ARG A 64 7.37 3.84 -4.99
N PHE A 65 7.88 3.34 -3.85
CA PHE A 65 7.37 2.10 -3.26
C PHE A 65 5.96 2.26 -2.64
N CYS A 66 5.46 3.49 -2.53
CA CYS A 66 4.09 3.77 -2.11
C CYS A 66 3.15 3.99 -3.30
N ARG A 67 3.63 3.85 -4.53
CA ARG A 67 2.86 4.12 -5.74
C ARG A 67 2.52 2.84 -6.47
N VAL A 68 1.27 2.69 -6.88
CA VAL A 68 0.86 1.59 -7.74
C VAL A 68 0.96 2.06 -9.18
N GLN A 69 2.10 1.78 -9.80
CA GLN A 69 2.40 2.15 -11.17
C GLN A 69 3.09 0.97 -11.87
N ALA A 70 2.88 0.83 -13.18
CA ALA A 70 3.37 -0.32 -13.93
C ALA A 70 4.90 -0.45 -13.84
N ASP A 71 5.62 0.66 -14.01
CA ASP A 71 7.08 0.68 -13.98
C ASP A 71 7.63 0.32 -12.59
N VAL A 72 6.97 0.80 -11.53
CA VAL A 72 7.37 0.49 -10.16
C VAL A 72 7.14 -0.98 -9.84
N PHE A 73 5.97 -1.52 -10.19
CA PHE A 73 5.63 -2.91 -9.88
C PHE A 73 6.46 -3.90 -10.70
N GLU A 74 6.81 -3.55 -11.93
CA GLU A 74 7.72 -4.36 -12.73
C GLU A 74 9.10 -4.42 -12.06
N ASP A 75 9.62 -3.29 -11.60
CA ASP A 75 10.93 -3.19 -10.97
C ASP A 75 10.98 -3.89 -9.61
N LEU A 76 9.96 -3.66 -8.76
CA LEU A 76 9.93 -4.20 -7.40
C LEU A 76 9.50 -5.67 -7.33
N TYR A 77 8.57 -6.09 -8.18
CA TYR A 77 7.93 -7.41 -8.07
C TYR A 77 8.05 -8.26 -9.33
N GLY A 78 8.60 -7.72 -10.42
CA GLY A 78 8.73 -8.45 -11.68
C GLY A 78 7.41 -8.71 -12.38
N ILE A 79 6.42 -7.84 -12.20
CA ILE A 79 5.06 -8.02 -12.70
C ILE A 79 4.90 -7.33 -14.05
N GLU A 80 4.33 -8.05 -15.03
CA GLU A 80 4.03 -7.49 -16.34
C GLU A 80 2.89 -6.46 -16.27
N PRO A 81 2.88 -5.43 -17.13
CA PRO A 81 1.82 -4.41 -17.09
C PRO A 81 0.39 -4.97 -17.20
N GLU A 82 0.19 -6.05 -17.97
CA GLU A 82 -1.13 -6.67 -18.13
C GLU A 82 -1.64 -7.34 -16.85
N GLU A 83 -0.74 -7.67 -15.94
CA GLU A 83 -1.07 -8.31 -14.67
C GLU A 83 -1.27 -7.30 -13.54
N LEU A 84 -0.95 -6.02 -13.79
CA LEU A 84 -0.94 -4.99 -12.75
C LEU A 84 -2.29 -4.85 -12.06
N ASN A 85 -3.37 -4.83 -12.83
CA ASN A 85 -4.72 -4.62 -12.27
C ASN A 85 -5.07 -5.69 -11.22
N ASP A 86 -4.93 -6.95 -11.58
CA ASP A 86 -5.27 -8.07 -10.69
C ASP A 86 -4.33 -8.14 -9.50
N PHE A 87 -3.04 -7.91 -9.74
CA PHE A 87 -2.04 -7.94 -8.68
C PHE A 87 -2.26 -6.80 -7.67
N ALA A 88 -2.55 -5.59 -8.17
CA ALA A 88 -2.79 -4.44 -7.29
C ALA A 88 -4.04 -4.63 -6.44
N ILE A 89 -5.11 -5.19 -7.01
CA ILE A 89 -6.33 -5.51 -6.26
C ILE A 89 -6.01 -6.49 -5.13
N GLU A 90 -5.29 -7.57 -5.43
CA GLU A 90 -4.95 -8.58 -4.43
C GLU A 90 -4.06 -8.00 -3.33
N CYS A 91 -3.06 -7.18 -3.69
CA CYS A 91 -2.20 -6.53 -2.70
C CYS A 91 -2.99 -5.62 -1.77
N CYS A 92 -3.92 -4.82 -2.31
CA CYS A 92 -4.75 -3.95 -1.49
C CYS A 92 -5.66 -4.76 -0.58
N ARG A 93 -6.26 -5.84 -1.07
CA ARG A 93 -7.10 -6.70 -0.25
C ARG A 93 -6.34 -7.34 0.90
N GLN A 94 -5.14 -7.85 0.62
CA GLN A 94 -4.30 -8.45 1.66
C GLN A 94 -3.90 -7.41 2.70
N GLN A 95 -3.57 -6.21 2.28
CA GLN A 95 -3.20 -5.13 3.20
C GLN A 95 -4.39 -4.71 4.07
N ILE A 96 -5.58 -4.53 3.47
CA ILE A 96 -6.79 -4.18 4.20
C ILE A 96 -7.17 -5.29 5.19
N ASP A 97 -7.09 -6.55 4.75
CA ASP A 97 -7.37 -7.70 5.62
C ASP A 97 -6.43 -7.71 6.83
N GLY A 98 -5.14 -7.46 6.61
CA GLY A 98 -4.16 -7.45 7.68
C GLY A 98 -4.33 -6.29 8.67
N VAL A 99 -4.84 -5.14 8.21
CA VAL A 99 -4.99 -3.93 9.04
C VAL A 99 -6.37 -3.85 9.69
N TYR A 100 -7.43 -4.09 8.92
CA TYR A 100 -8.82 -3.89 9.37
C TYR A 100 -9.65 -5.18 9.43
N GLY A 101 -9.24 -6.24 8.73
CA GLY A 101 -9.98 -7.49 8.62
C GLY A 101 -10.78 -7.59 7.32
N ASN A 102 -11.07 -8.84 6.90
CA ASN A 102 -11.73 -9.10 5.62
C ASN A 102 -13.22 -8.76 5.61
N LEU A 103 -13.83 -8.62 6.80
CA LEU A 103 -15.25 -8.24 6.95
C LEU A 103 -15.40 -6.79 7.39
N SER A 104 -14.35 -5.99 7.26
CA SER A 104 -14.35 -4.60 7.71
C SER A 104 -15.12 -3.69 6.74
N PRO A 105 -15.62 -2.53 7.23
CA PRO A 105 -16.19 -1.51 6.36
C PRO A 105 -15.21 -1.02 5.29
N GLU A 106 -13.91 -1.00 5.62
CA GLU A 106 -12.85 -0.59 4.71
C GLU A 106 -12.75 -1.56 3.52
N MET A 107 -12.88 -2.87 3.76
CA MET A 107 -12.87 -3.86 2.69
C MET A 107 -14.11 -3.72 1.80
N GLU A 108 -15.29 -3.52 2.39
CA GLU A 108 -16.52 -3.29 1.63
C GLU A 108 -16.42 -2.04 0.77
N HIS A 109 -15.86 -0.97 1.32
CA HIS A 109 -15.67 0.29 0.61
C HIS A 109 -14.73 0.10 -0.58
N PHE A 110 -13.61 -0.60 -0.37
CA PHE A 110 -12.64 -0.88 -1.43
C PHE A 110 -13.30 -1.68 -2.57
N ASP A 111 -13.99 -2.78 -2.22
CA ASP A 111 -14.63 -3.65 -3.21
C ASP A 111 -15.69 -2.89 -4.02
N ARG A 112 -16.44 -2.03 -3.38
CA ARG A 112 -17.49 -1.23 -4.01
C ARG A 112 -16.91 -0.22 -5.00
N GLU A 113 -15.79 0.40 -4.62
CA GLU A 113 -15.17 1.45 -5.45
C GLU A 113 -14.46 0.90 -6.68
N ILE A 114 -13.97 -0.34 -6.65
CA ILE A 114 -13.26 -0.95 -7.78
C ILE A 114 -14.18 -1.77 -8.68
N SER A 115 -15.40 -2.06 -8.26
CA SER A 115 -16.33 -2.88 -9.06
C SER A 115 -17.09 -2.08 -10.10
#